data_4f53590e438d0142f4d4b4874f739164
#
_entry.id   4f53590e438d0142f4d4b4874f739164
#
_cell.length_a   1.000
_cell.length_b   1.000
_cell.length_c   1.000
_cell.angle_alpha   90.00
_cell.angle_beta   90.00
_cell.angle_gamma   90.00
#
_symmetry.space_group_name_H-M   'P 1'
#
loop_
_entity.id
_entity.type
_entity.pdbx_description
1 polymer ?
#
loop_
_entity_poly.entity_id
_entity_poly.type
_entity_poly.pdbx_seq_one_letter_code
_entity_poly.pdbx_strand_id
1 'polypeptide(L)'
;LDKDTHKMMATLRAMMINPAMVNAFRQGDRAALAQQGGDLFRSLNAEHKITHLYFIRPDLVSLYRFHSPAVFGDEIQRVTLQQARESQKPVHGLELGPMGTLTLRLVMPWRQDGELLGYLEIGEEIEHLLDEIRHSLAIDLLVLVNKRYLTPAQWQRGLDLMQRSGDWARFGSHA
;
A
#
# COMPACT_ATOMS: atom_id res chain seq x y z
N LEU A 1 -9.03 1.94 11.84
CA LEU A 1 -8.76 2.57 10.52
C LEU A 1 -8.32 4.03 10.64
N ASP A 2 -9.08 4.90 11.31
CA ASP A 2 -8.71 6.33 11.43
C ASP A 2 -7.38 6.53 12.17
N LYS A 3 -7.15 5.79 13.25
CA LYS A 3 -5.91 5.85 14.01
C LYS A 3 -4.70 5.43 13.16
N ASP A 4 -4.83 4.40 12.37
CA ASP A 4 -3.76 3.89 11.52
C ASP A 4 -3.49 4.84 10.35
N THR A 5 -4.54 5.38 9.74
CA THR A 5 -4.43 6.43 8.71
C THR A 5 -3.69 7.66 9.23
N HIS A 6 -3.92 8.10 10.48
CA HIS A 6 -3.20 9.22 11.08
C HIS A 6 -1.71 8.92 11.29
N LYS A 7 -1.36 7.71 11.73
CA LYS A 7 0.05 7.28 11.86
C LYS A 7 0.74 7.25 10.50
N MET A 8 0.08 6.64 9.50
CA MET A 8 0.57 6.60 8.13
C MET A 8 0.82 8.01 7.57
N MET A 9 -0.12 8.93 7.79
CA MET A 9 -0.01 10.31 7.35
C MET A 9 1.17 11.04 8.01
N ALA A 10 1.37 10.88 9.31
CA ALA A 10 2.51 11.46 10.02
C ALA A 10 3.84 10.92 9.48
N THR A 11 3.91 9.63 9.23
CA THR A 11 5.09 8.97 8.64
C THR A 11 5.41 9.55 7.26
N LEU A 12 4.44 9.60 6.35
CA LEU A 12 4.66 10.16 5.02
C LEU A 12 5.06 11.64 5.07
N ARG A 13 4.44 12.44 5.94
CA ARG A 13 4.84 13.84 6.12
C ARG A 13 6.29 14.00 6.56
N ALA A 14 6.75 13.17 7.49
CA ALA A 14 8.16 13.19 7.93
C ALA A 14 9.12 12.85 6.78
N MET A 15 8.75 11.89 5.93
CA MET A 15 9.53 11.53 4.75
C MET A 15 9.55 12.66 3.71
N MET A 16 8.40 13.30 3.48
CA MET A 16 8.24 14.37 2.47
C MET A 16 9.06 15.62 2.76
N ILE A 17 9.38 15.91 4.02
CA ILE A 17 10.20 17.05 4.42
C ILE A 17 11.70 16.72 4.55
N ASN A 18 12.09 15.45 4.38
CA ASN A 18 13.48 15.04 4.46
C ASN A 18 14.25 15.47 3.19
N PRO A 19 15.25 16.40 3.30
CA PRO A 19 15.94 16.93 2.13
C PRO A 19 16.67 15.86 1.31
N ALA A 20 17.21 14.83 1.98
CA ALA A 20 17.91 13.74 1.29
C ALA A 20 16.94 12.89 0.45
N MET A 21 15.73 12.62 0.96
CA MET A 21 14.68 11.94 0.20
C MET A 21 14.15 12.80 -0.96
N VAL A 22 13.95 14.10 -0.74
CA VAL A 22 13.55 15.03 -1.80
C VAL A 22 14.56 15.02 -2.95
N ASN A 23 15.85 15.15 -2.63
CA ASN A 23 16.92 15.15 -3.63
C ASN A 23 17.01 13.81 -4.38
N ALA A 24 17.00 12.69 -3.65
CA ALA A 24 17.03 11.36 -4.24
C ALA A 24 15.85 11.12 -5.20
N PHE A 25 14.65 11.54 -4.79
CA PHE A 25 13.45 11.40 -5.60
C PHE A 25 13.52 12.27 -6.88
N ARG A 26 13.93 13.55 -6.77
CA ARG A 26 14.10 14.43 -7.93
C ARG A 26 15.10 13.91 -8.95
N GLN A 27 16.17 13.26 -8.49
CA GLN A 27 17.20 12.67 -9.34
C GLN A 27 16.81 11.28 -9.88
N GLY A 28 15.69 10.70 -9.41
CA GLY A 28 15.33 9.33 -9.73
C GLY A 28 16.31 8.29 -9.15
N ASP A 29 17.10 8.69 -8.13
CA ASP A 29 18.12 7.84 -7.51
C ASP A 29 17.50 6.83 -6.54
N ARG A 30 17.23 5.63 -7.09
CA ARG A 30 16.63 4.53 -6.37
C ARG A 30 17.54 3.98 -5.26
N ALA A 31 18.86 4.03 -5.46
CA ALA A 31 19.82 3.56 -4.46
C ALA A 31 19.83 4.50 -3.24
N ALA A 32 19.85 5.81 -3.49
CA ALA A 32 19.73 6.80 -2.41
C ALA A 32 18.39 6.70 -1.69
N LEU A 33 17.26 6.50 -2.38
CA LEU A 33 15.96 6.27 -1.74
C LEU A 33 15.98 5.02 -0.85
N ALA A 34 16.56 3.91 -1.32
CA ALA A 34 16.72 2.69 -0.54
C ALA A 34 17.54 2.93 0.74
N GLN A 35 18.64 3.64 0.62
CA GLN A 35 19.53 3.98 1.74
C GLN A 35 18.83 4.86 2.78
N GLN A 36 18.10 5.90 2.32
CA GLN A 36 17.45 6.85 3.21
C GLN A 36 16.22 6.28 3.94
N GLY A 37 15.47 5.39 3.30
CA GLY A 37 14.20 4.90 3.84
C GLY A 37 14.18 3.44 4.25
N GLY A 38 15.24 2.66 3.96
CA GLY A 38 15.23 1.23 4.16
C GLY A 38 15.09 0.81 5.62
N ASP A 39 15.84 1.44 6.54
CA ASP A 39 15.75 1.16 7.97
C ASP A 39 14.39 1.55 8.53
N LEU A 40 13.89 2.71 8.13
CA LEU A 40 12.56 3.17 8.51
C LEU A 40 11.48 2.16 8.04
N PHE A 41 11.53 1.73 6.78
CA PHE A 41 10.55 0.77 6.27
C PHE A 41 10.62 -0.57 7.02
N ARG A 42 11.82 -1.07 7.36
CA ARG A 42 11.97 -2.30 8.16
C ARG A 42 11.34 -2.17 9.54
N SER A 43 11.58 -1.05 10.24
CA SER A 43 10.94 -0.76 11.54
C SER A 43 9.42 -0.65 11.41
N LEU A 44 8.91 0.09 10.43
CA LEU A 44 7.48 0.22 10.16
C LEU A 44 6.82 -1.13 9.87
N ASN A 45 7.49 -1.99 9.12
CA ASN A 45 6.99 -3.33 8.83
C ASN A 45 6.93 -4.21 10.08
N ALA A 46 8.02 -4.23 10.85
CA ALA A 46 8.13 -5.08 12.05
C ALA A 46 7.16 -4.63 13.16
N GLU A 47 7.08 -3.33 13.43
CA GLU A 47 6.40 -2.77 14.60
C GLU A 47 4.96 -2.33 14.30
N HIS A 48 4.68 -1.91 13.05
CA HIS A 48 3.42 -1.28 12.66
C HIS A 48 2.70 -1.98 11.50
N LYS A 49 3.17 -3.15 11.09
CA LYS A 49 2.56 -3.96 10.02
C LYS A 49 2.43 -3.23 8.67
N ILE A 50 3.24 -2.21 8.44
CA ILE A 50 3.29 -1.54 7.15
C ILE A 50 3.94 -2.49 6.15
N THR A 51 3.16 -2.93 5.18
CA THR A 51 3.59 -3.92 4.17
C THR A 51 3.98 -3.29 2.85
N HIS A 52 3.54 -2.07 2.60
CA HIS A 52 3.74 -1.36 1.34
C HIS A 52 4.24 0.07 1.57
N LEU A 53 5.26 0.47 0.81
CA LEU A 53 5.72 1.86 0.73
C LEU A 53 6.25 2.11 -0.68
N TYR A 54 5.69 3.12 -1.35
CA TYR A 54 6.01 3.49 -2.73
C TYR A 54 6.40 4.94 -2.86
N PHE A 55 7.33 5.17 -3.77
CA PHE A 55 7.61 6.46 -4.38
C PHE A 55 7.11 6.43 -5.83
N ILE A 56 6.17 7.30 -6.16
CA ILE A 56 5.45 7.30 -7.43
C ILE A 56 5.65 8.65 -8.11
N ARG A 57 6.06 8.64 -9.38
CA ARG A 57 6.28 9.86 -10.17
C ARG A 57 4.95 10.57 -10.50
N PRO A 58 4.99 11.85 -10.95
CA PRO A 58 3.77 12.58 -11.33
C PRO A 58 2.97 11.92 -12.46
N ASP A 59 3.64 11.15 -13.32
CA ASP A 59 3.04 10.35 -14.40
C ASP A 59 2.44 9.02 -13.92
N LEU A 60 2.32 8.81 -12.61
CA LEU A 60 1.82 7.63 -11.91
C LEU A 60 2.68 6.37 -12.09
N VAL A 61 3.90 6.52 -12.57
CA VAL A 61 4.85 5.41 -12.72
C VAL A 61 5.61 5.19 -11.41
N SER A 62 5.70 3.93 -10.98
CA SER A 62 6.48 3.54 -9.81
C SER A 62 7.96 3.81 -10.00
N LEU A 63 8.53 4.71 -9.19
CA LEU A 63 9.97 4.91 -9.12
C LEU A 63 10.64 3.90 -8.22
N TYR A 64 10.09 3.68 -7.02
CA TYR A 64 10.67 2.76 -6.04
C TYR A 64 9.60 2.15 -5.14
N ARG A 65 9.78 0.86 -4.83
CA ARG A 65 8.99 0.09 -3.85
C ARG A 65 9.90 -0.50 -2.80
N PHE A 66 9.70 -0.16 -1.55
CA PHE A 66 10.54 -0.70 -0.46
C PHE A 66 10.30 -2.20 -0.23
N HIS A 67 9.06 -2.66 -0.38
CA HIS A 67 8.70 -4.08 -0.23
C HIS A 67 9.04 -4.94 -1.45
N SER A 68 9.32 -4.33 -2.60
CA SER A 68 9.66 -5.04 -3.84
C SER A 68 10.59 -4.19 -4.74
N PRO A 69 11.85 -3.96 -4.33
CA PRO A 69 12.76 -3.03 -5.01
C PRO A 69 13.08 -3.38 -6.47
N ALA A 70 12.96 -4.65 -6.83
CA ALA A 70 13.19 -5.11 -8.20
C ALA A 70 12.07 -4.75 -9.19
N VAL A 71 10.86 -4.42 -8.68
CA VAL A 71 9.70 -4.08 -9.50
C VAL A 71 9.51 -2.58 -9.53
N PHE A 72 9.70 -1.96 -10.68
CA PHE A 72 9.59 -0.51 -10.90
C PHE A 72 9.35 -0.19 -12.37
N GLY A 73 8.96 1.05 -12.66
CA GLY A 73 8.77 1.53 -14.04
C GLY A 73 7.40 1.18 -14.63
N ASP A 74 6.52 0.53 -13.89
CA ASP A 74 5.15 0.26 -14.28
C ASP A 74 4.20 1.36 -13.80
N GLU A 75 3.16 1.62 -14.58
CA GLU A 75 2.07 2.53 -14.22
C GLU A 75 1.20 1.92 -13.13
N ILE A 76 0.90 2.70 -12.10
CA ILE A 76 0.05 2.27 -10.98
C ILE A 76 -1.39 2.73 -11.22
N GLN A 77 -2.27 1.76 -11.43
CA GLN A 77 -3.70 1.98 -11.68
C GLN A 77 -4.55 1.65 -10.45
N ARG A 78 -4.43 2.47 -9.39
CA ARG A 78 -5.20 2.30 -8.15
C ARG A 78 -6.19 3.43 -7.96
N VAL A 79 -7.35 3.11 -7.38
CA VAL A 79 -8.42 4.09 -7.14
C VAL A 79 -7.94 5.21 -6.21
N THR A 80 -7.28 4.88 -5.10
CA THR A 80 -6.76 5.88 -4.16
C THR A 80 -5.73 6.81 -4.81
N LEU A 81 -4.85 6.30 -5.68
CA LEU A 81 -3.88 7.11 -6.40
C LEU A 81 -4.56 8.03 -7.43
N GLN A 82 -5.53 7.53 -8.19
CA GLN A 82 -6.28 8.36 -9.13
C GLN A 82 -7.05 9.47 -8.41
N GLN A 83 -7.71 9.17 -7.32
CA GLN A 83 -8.42 10.16 -6.50
C GLN A 83 -7.45 11.19 -5.88
N ALA A 84 -6.25 10.76 -5.44
CA ALA A 84 -5.23 11.68 -4.94
C ALA A 84 -4.71 12.61 -6.06
N ARG A 85 -4.58 12.10 -7.29
CA ARG A 85 -4.23 12.90 -8.47
C ARG A 85 -5.30 13.93 -8.80
N GLU A 86 -6.56 13.53 -8.83
CA GLU A 86 -7.68 14.40 -9.17
C GLU A 86 -7.94 15.47 -8.10
N SER A 87 -7.97 15.06 -6.83
CA SER A 87 -8.26 15.96 -5.71
C SER A 87 -7.07 16.81 -5.28
N GLN A 88 -5.85 16.39 -5.59
CA GLN A 88 -4.59 16.96 -5.09
C GLN A 88 -4.53 17.02 -3.55
N LYS A 89 -5.22 16.08 -2.88
CA LYS A 89 -5.29 15.93 -1.42
C LYS A 89 -4.89 14.50 -1.01
N PRO A 90 -4.51 14.28 0.26
CA PRO A 90 -4.37 12.92 0.78
C PRO A 90 -5.66 12.14 0.61
N VAL A 91 -5.55 10.90 0.13
CA VAL A 91 -6.67 9.96 -0.03
C VAL A 91 -6.30 8.65 0.61
N HIS A 92 -7.24 8.05 1.34
CA HIS A 92 -7.08 6.71 1.90
C HIS A 92 -8.31 5.84 1.63
N GLY A 93 -8.10 4.55 1.66
CA GLY A 93 -9.18 3.58 1.46
C GLY A 93 -8.69 2.14 1.52
N LEU A 94 -9.65 1.22 1.60
CA LEU A 94 -9.39 -0.20 1.46
C LEU A 94 -9.41 -0.58 -0.01
N GLU A 95 -8.35 -1.24 -0.46
CA GLU A 95 -8.25 -1.74 -1.83
C GLU A 95 -7.92 -3.23 -1.86
N LEU A 96 -8.50 -3.91 -2.83
CA LEU A 96 -8.17 -5.29 -3.12
C LEU A 96 -6.81 -5.33 -3.84
N GLY A 97 -5.85 -6.02 -3.25
CA GLY A 97 -4.56 -6.31 -3.86
C GLY A 97 -4.67 -7.36 -4.98
N PRO A 98 -3.66 -7.46 -5.85
CA PRO A 98 -3.67 -8.36 -6.99
C PRO A 98 -3.67 -9.85 -6.62
N MET A 99 -3.47 -10.18 -5.35
CA MET A 99 -3.51 -11.54 -4.82
C MET A 99 -4.71 -11.80 -3.90
N GLY A 100 -5.70 -10.88 -3.89
CA GLY A 100 -6.90 -11.04 -3.07
C GLY A 100 -6.74 -10.58 -1.61
N THR A 101 -5.59 -10.03 -1.24
CA THR A 101 -5.39 -9.39 0.07
C THR A 101 -6.08 -8.03 0.11
N LEU A 102 -6.61 -7.65 1.25
CA LEU A 102 -7.15 -6.31 1.46
C LEU A 102 -6.10 -5.42 2.11
N THR A 103 -5.84 -4.28 1.51
CA THR A 103 -4.83 -3.33 1.97
C THR A 103 -5.49 -1.99 2.29
N LEU A 104 -5.31 -1.49 3.52
CA LEU A 104 -5.56 -0.09 3.83
C LEU A 104 -4.43 0.73 3.23
N ARG A 105 -4.75 1.66 2.33
CA ARG A 105 -3.78 2.52 1.64
C ARG A 105 -4.02 3.97 1.97
N LEU A 106 -2.94 4.71 2.10
CA LEU A 106 -2.93 6.16 2.12
C LEU A 106 -1.98 6.65 1.02
N VAL A 107 -2.49 7.50 0.15
CA VAL A 107 -1.71 8.19 -0.90
C VAL A 107 -1.68 9.68 -0.61
N MET A 108 -0.50 10.27 -0.64
CA MET A 108 -0.32 11.71 -0.44
C MET A 108 0.38 12.34 -1.64
N PRO A 109 -0.20 13.40 -2.26
CA PRO A 109 0.53 14.22 -3.21
C PRO A 109 1.75 14.85 -2.55
N TRP A 110 2.93 14.66 -3.13
CA TRP A 110 4.18 15.23 -2.62
C TRP A 110 4.51 16.53 -3.35
N ARG A 111 4.39 17.61 -2.63
CA ARG A 111 4.72 18.94 -3.16
C ARG A 111 5.92 19.54 -2.44
N GLN A 112 6.75 20.24 -3.19
CA GLN A 112 7.88 21.02 -2.70
C GLN A 112 7.87 22.37 -3.41
N ASP A 113 7.89 23.46 -2.65
CA ASP A 113 7.87 24.84 -3.19
C ASP A 113 6.71 25.09 -4.20
N GLY A 114 5.56 24.46 -3.96
CA GLY A 114 4.38 24.54 -4.83
C GLY A 114 4.36 23.56 -6.00
N GLU A 115 5.48 22.97 -6.37
CA GLU A 115 5.61 21.99 -7.44
C GLU A 115 5.19 20.59 -6.98
N LEU A 116 4.44 19.87 -7.82
CA LEU A 116 4.15 18.46 -7.59
C LEU A 116 5.37 17.61 -7.99
N LEU A 117 6.05 17.04 -7.01
CA LEU A 117 7.14 16.09 -7.25
C LEU A 117 6.63 14.71 -7.65
N GLY A 118 5.52 14.27 -7.08
CA GLY A 118 4.94 12.95 -7.27
C GLY A 118 3.98 12.59 -6.15
N TYR A 119 3.94 11.29 -5.81
CA TYR A 119 3.07 10.77 -4.75
C TYR A 119 3.85 9.81 -3.86
N LEU A 120 3.57 9.84 -2.56
CA LEU A 120 3.96 8.78 -1.64
C LEU A 120 2.74 7.94 -1.30
N GLU A 121 2.90 6.63 -1.34
CA GLU A 121 1.87 5.68 -0.93
C GLU A 121 2.43 4.78 0.17
N ILE A 122 1.67 4.60 1.23
CA ILE A 122 1.91 3.66 2.32
C ILE A 122 0.70 2.77 2.50
N GLY A 123 0.91 1.51 2.85
CA GLY A 123 -0.19 0.57 3.03
C GLY A 123 0.13 -0.54 4.03
N GLU A 124 -0.92 -1.03 4.67
CA GLU A 124 -0.89 -2.22 5.53
C GLU A 124 -1.97 -3.21 5.09
N GLU A 125 -1.64 -4.49 5.13
CA GLU A 125 -2.64 -5.54 4.96
C GLU A 125 -3.45 -5.69 6.24
N ILE A 126 -4.79 -5.78 6.09
CA ILE A 126 -5.71 -5.63 7.24
C ILE A 126 -6.08 -6.94 7.93
N GLU A 127 -5.45 -8.07 7.58
CA GLU A 127 -5.77 -9.38 8.18
C GLU A 127 -5.66 -9.33 9.70
N HIS A 128 -4.63 -8.70 10.24
CA HIS A 128 -4.45 -8.56 11.69
C HIS A 128 -5.58 -7.73 12.34
N LEU A 129 -6.09 -6.70 11.65
CA LEU A 129 -7.23 -5.91 12.13
C LEU A 129 -8.52 -6.74 12.15
N LEU A 130 -8.72 -7.61 11.16
CA LEU A 130 -9.87 -8.52 11.14
C LEU A 130 -9.80 -9.51 12.30
N ASP A 131 -8.62 -10.04 12.62
CA ASP A 131 -8.41 -10.93 13.75
C ASP A 131 -8.64 -10.20 15.10
N GLU A 132 -8.17 -8.97 15.24
CA GLU A 132 -8.45 -8.14 16.42
C GLU A 132 -9.96 -7.90 16.62
N ILE A 133 -10.68 -7.59 15.53
CA ILE A 133 -12.14 -7.39 15.55
C ILE A 133 -12.84 -8.68 15.99
N ARG A 134 -12.47 -9.83 15.39
CA ARG A 134 -13.03 -11.14 15.77
C ARG A 134 -12.88 -11.41 17.25
N HIS A 135 -11.68 -11.23 17.79
CA HIS A 135 -11.40 -11.48 19.20
C HIS A 135 -12.10 -10.49 20.12
N SER A 136 -12.08 -9.20 19.78
CA SER A 136 -12.65 -8.15 20.63
C SER A 136 -14.18 -8.20 20.72
N LEU A 137 -14.83 -8.56 19.62
CA LEU A 137 -16.30 -8.59 19.53
C LEU A 137 -16.89 -10.01 19.70
N ALA A 138 -16.04 -11.03 19.79
CA ALA A 138 -16.44 -12.45 19.84
C ALA A 138 -17.39 -12.83 18.67
N ILE A 139 -17.09 -12.35 17.44
CA ILE A 139 -17.86 -12.61 16.23
C ILE A 139 -17.04 -13.41 15.22
N ASP A 140 -17.74 -14.12 14.34
CA ASP A 140 -17.12 -14.69 13.14
C ASP A 140 -17.17 -13.66 11.99
N LEU A 141 -16.04 -13.47 11.32
CA LEU A 141 -15.93 -12.61 10.16
C LEU A 141 -15.69 -13.43 8.92
N LEU A 142 -16.43 -13.15 7.87
CA LEU A 142 -16.23 -13.70 6.54
C LEU A 142 -16.03 -12.56 5.54
N VAL A 143 -14.88 -12.56 4.86
CA VAL A 143 -14.60 -11.65 3.78
C VAL A 143 -14.83 -12.37 2.46
N LEU A 144 -15.73 -11.86 1.64
CA LEU A 144 -16.02 -12.39 0.31
C LEU A 144 -15.51 -11.43 -0.76
N VAL A 145 -14.68 -11.92 -1.65
CA VAL A 145 -14.17 -11.18 -2.81
C VAL A 145 -14.91 -11.62 -4.06
N ASN A 146 -15.50 -10.68 -4.80
CA ASN A 146 -16.17 -11.00 -6.05
C ASN A 146 -15.13 -11.46 -7.09
N LYS A 147 -15.33 -12.65 -7.67
CA LYS A 147 -14.42 -13.31 -8.63
C LYS A 147 -14.18 -12.53 -9.92
N ARG A 148 -15.01 -11.53 -10.23
CA ARG A 148 -14.74 -10.62 -11.37
C ARG A 148 -13.46 -9.79 -11.18
N TYR A 149 -12.99 -9.61 -9.94
CA TYR A 149 -11.81 -8.84 -9.59
C TYR A 149 -10.57 -9.69 -9.29
N LEU A 150 -10.70 -11.02 -9.34
CA LEU A 150 -9.64 -11.92 -8.93
C LEU A 150 -9.69 -13.20 -9.79
N THR A 151 -8.58 -13.60 -10.33
CA THR A 151 -8.47 -14.88 -11.06
C THR A 151 -8.10 -16.03 -10.12
N PRO A 152 -8.40 -17.29 -10.48
CA PRO A 152 -7.99 -18.46 -9.69
C PRO A 152 -6.49 -18.49 -9.38
N ALA A 153 -5.65 -18.12 -10.35
CA ALA A 153 -4.19 -18.09 -10.17
C ALA A 153 -3.73 -17.00 -9.20
N GLN A 154 -4.37 -15.83 -9.22
CA GLN A 154 -4.09 -14.75 -8.26
C GLN A 154 -4.52 -15.15 -6.85
N TRP A 155 -5.72 -15.72 -6.73
CA TRP A 155 -6.25 -16.20 -5.45
C TRP A 155 -5.38 -17.32 -4.85
N GLN A 156 -4.95 -18.30 -5.65
CA GLN A 156 -4.05 -19.36 -5.17
C GLN A 156 -2.73 -18.78 -4.64
N ARG A 157 -2.11 -17.85 -5.37
CA ARG A 157 -0.90 -17.17 -4.88
C ARG A 157 -1.12 -16.40 -3.58
N GLY A 158 -2.31 -15.80 -3.41
CA GLY A 158 -2.69 -15.15 -2.16
C GLY A 158 -2.80 -16.13 -1.00
N LEU A 159 -3.43 -17.29 -1.22
CA LEU A 159 -3.50 -18.35 -0.21
C LEU A 159 -2.12 -18.84 0.20
N ASP A 160 -1.25 -19.08 -0.78
CA ASP A 160 0.13 -19.55 -0.54
C ASP A 160 0.91 -18.51 0.28
N LEU A 161 0.79 -17.22 -0.06
CA LEU A 161 1.43 -16.12 0.67
C LEU A 161 0.94 -16.02 2.12
N MET A 162 -0.35 -16.20 2.34
CA MET A 162 -1.00 -16.13 3.66
C MET A 162 -0.91 -17.45 4.43
N GLN A 163 -0.30 -18.50 3.84
CA GLN A 163 -0.25 -19.85 4.40
C GLN A 163 -1.66 -20.40 4.75
N ARG A 164 -2.62 -20.14 3.88
CA ARG A 164 -4.02 -20.56 4.01
C ARG A 164 -4.37 -21.59 2.96
N SER A 165 -5.40 -22.37 3.24
CA SER A 165 -6.04 -23.26 2.27
C SER A 165 -7.45 -22.74 1.95
N GLY A 166 -7.94 -23.04 0.76
CA GLY A 166 -9.28 -22.67 0.35
C GLY A 166 -9.73 -23.44 -0.89
N ASP A 167 -11.01 -23.38 -1.16
CA ASP A 167 -11.61 -23.96 -2.36
C ASP A 167 -12.25 -22.83 -3.17
N TRP A 168 -11.65 -22.56 -4.34
CA TRP A 168 -12.18 -21.56 -5.27
C TRP A 168 -13.62 -21.82 -5.69
N ALA A 169 -14.03 -23.08 -5.76
CA ALA A 169 -15.37 -23.44 -6.22
C ALA A 169 -16.45 -23.33 -5.13
N ARG A 170 -16.05 -23.16 -3.86
CA ARG A 170 -16.96 -23.18 -2.70
C ARG A 170 -18.13 -22.22 -2.82
N PHE A 171 -17.90 -21.02 -3.33
CA PHE A 171 -18.93 -20.01 -3.58
C PHE A 171 -18.97 -19.66 -5.07
N GLY A 172 -20.14 -19.55 -5.67
CA GLY A 172 -20.30 -19.34 -7.12
C GLY A 172 -19.54 -18.13 -7.65
N SER A 173 -19.95 -16.92 -7.22
CA SER A 173 -19.41 -15.63 -7.71
C SER A 173 -18.35 -14.99 -6.78
N HIS A 174 -18.04 -15.61 -5.64
CA HIS A 174 -17.13 -15.07 -4.62
C HIS A 174 -16.06 -16.09 -4.24
N ALA A 175 -14.92 -15.57 -3.81
CA ALA A 175 -13.79 -16.32 -3.25
C ALA A 175 -13.45 -15.79 -1.84
#